data_8145f1d99eb7b1090328bf87aebc56e2
#
_entry.id   8145f1d99eb7b1090328bf87aebc56e2
#
_cell.length_a   1.000
_cell.length_b   1.000
_cell.length_c   1.000
_cell.angle_alpha   90.00
_cell.angle_beta   90.00
_cell.angle_gamma   90.00
#
_symmetry.space_group_name_H-M   'P 1'
#
loop_
_entity.id
_entity.type
_entity.pdbx_description
1 polymer ?
#
loop_
_entity_poly.entity_id
_entity_poly.type
_entity_poly.pdbx_seq_one_letter_code
_entity_poly.pdbx_strand_id
1 'polypeptide(L)'
;MKASIFATVAMPAMLISPGYADDARPLYNWMKGLEGKWTLSPADQQEGKATKHPLVAPLVGTDATGISFELIGKQSTVQENLLPGTNKEMVTMYHCQDVSCSQVKATHYCVKQNQPEMLADLSSAGNELVYHCDMSTGICKSSQDHVHTITHELSPDGKHLETTYTSWKDGKYLKDSVYHFDRK
;
A
#
# COMPACT_ATOMS: atom_id res chain seq x y z
N MET A 1 -2.88 18.26 75.43
CA MET A 1 -2.99 18.86 74.11
C MET A 1 -2.33 17.98 73.09
N LYS A 2 -3.09 17.32 72.25
CA LYS A 2 -2.53 16.43 71.18
C LYS A 2 -2.65 17.19 69.87
N ALA A 3 -1.51 17.45 69.22
CA ALA A 3 -1.45 18.09 67.92
C ALA A 3 -1.56 17.00 66.86
N SER A 4 -2.59 17.10 66.00
CA SER A 4 -2.74 16.24 64.80
C SER A 4 -2.01 16.89 63.63
N ILE A 5 -1.05 16.17 63.09
CA ILE A 5 -0.33 16.55 61.85
C ILE A 5 -1.10 15.98 60.65
N PHE A 6 -1.67 16.85 59.83
CA PHE A 6 -2.26 16.49 58.54
C PHE A 6 -1.14 16.43 57.49
N ALA A 7 -0.87 15.24 56.98
CA ALA A 7 0.03 15.04 55.84
C ALA A 7 -0.73 15.27 54.53
N THR A 8 -0.33 16.29 53.79
CA THR A 8 -0.86 16.58 52.45
C THR A 8 -0.15 15.68 51.45
N VAL A 9 -0.86 14.72 50.86
CA VAL A 9 -0.37 13.91 49.77
C VAL A 9 -0.48 14.69 48.45
N ALA A 10 0.63 15.11 47.89
CA ALA A 10 0.67 15.71 46.57
C ALA A 10 0.56 14.61 45.51
N MET A 11 -0.53 14.60 44.75
CA MET A 11 -0.66 13.76 43.53
C MET A 11 0.27 14.28 42.43
N PRO A 12 1.08 13.43 41.79
CA PRO A 12 1.85 13.84 40.64
C PRO A 12 0.89 14.14 39.48
N ALA A 13 1.00 15.31 38.86
CA ALA A 13 0.32 15.66 37.63
C ALA A 13 0.88 14.75 36.53
N MET A 14 0.04 13.88 35.98
CA MET A 14 0.35 13.15 34.74
C MET A 14 0.48 14.19 33.61
N LEU A 15 1.69 14.38 33.14
CA LEU A 15 1.94 15.09 31.89
C LEU A 15 1.36 14.23 30.77
N ILE A 16 0.21 14.62 30.24
CA ILE A 16 -0.34 14.09 29.01
C ILE A 16 0.62 14.60 27.91
N SER A 17 1.47 13.73 27.41
CA SER A 17 2.26 14.01 26.22
C SER A 17 1.28 14.36 25.10
N PRO A 18 1.49 15.48 24.33
CA PRO A 18 0.70 15.73 23.15
C PRO A 18 0.90 14.53 22.22
N GLY A 19 -0.21 13.86 21.86
CA GLY A 19 -0.18 12.79 20.87
C GLY A 19 0.50 13.34 19.61
N TYR A 20 1.62 12.75 19.21
CA TYR A 20 2.18 13.02 17.90
C TYR A 20 1.11 12.65 16.90
N ALA A 21 0.69 13.62 16.07
CA ALA A 21 -0.08 13.30 14.87
C ALA A 21 0.77 12.27 14.08
N ASP A 22 0.16 11.15 13.71
CA ASP A 22 0.84 10.12 12.96
C ASP A 22 1.47 10.75 11.71
N ASP A 23 2.80 10.67 11.58
CA ASP A 23 3.53 11.17 10.42
C ASP A 23 3.74 10.00 9.44
N ALA A 24 2.95 9.98 8.38
CA ALA A 24 3.03 8.95 7.34
C ALA A 24 4.07 9.26 6.25
N ARG A 25 4.87 10.35 6.37
CA ARG A 25 5.95 10.67 5.40
C ARG A 25 6.97 9.56 5.22
N PRO A 26 7.38 8.80 6.24
CA PRO A 26 8.27 7.67 6.04
C PRO A 26 7.67 6.64 5.07
N LEU A 27 6.38 6.32 5.18
CA LEU A 27 5.68 5.40 4.27
C LEU A 27 5.57 5.97 2.87
N TYR A 28 5.28 7.27 2.75
CA TYR A 28 5.25 7.93 1.43
C TYR A 28 6.65 7.98 0.78
N ASN A 29 7.70 8.22 1.55
CA ASN A 29 9.08 8.18 1.05
C ASN A 29 9.49 6.75 0.64
N TRP A 30 9.00 5.74 1.35
CA TRP A 30 9.19 4.35 0.97
C TRP A 30 8.56 4.08 -0.42
N MET A 31 7.30 4.52 -0.64
CA MET A 31 6.64 4.43 -1.96
C MET A 31 7.44 5.12 -3.07
N LYS A 32 7.97 6.32 -2.80
CA LYS A 32 8.83 7.02 -3.77
C LYS A 32 10.10 6.24 -4.11
N GLY A 33 10.61 5.43 -3.19
CA GLY A 33 11.77 4.56 -3.41
C GLY A 33 11.53 3.47 -4.46
N LEU A 34 10.27 3.19 -4.81
CA LEU A 34 9.93 2.24 -5.89
C LEU A 34 10.05 2.84 -7.29
N GLU A 35 10.27 4.16 -7.44
CA GLU A 35 10.35 4.83 -8.73
C GLU A 35 11.20 4.05 -9.73
N GLY A 36 10.68 3.91 -10.95
CA GLY A 36 11.33 3.20 -12.05
C GLY A 36 10.46 2.13 -12.69
N LYS A 37 11.09 1.33 -13.54
CA LYS A 37 10.45 0.21 -14.25
C LYS A 37 10.94 -1.11 -13.70
N TRP A 38 10.04 -2.06 -13.67
CA TRP A 38 10.27 -3.40 -13.14
C TRP A 38 9.75 -4.44 -14.14
N THR A 39 10.47 -5.52 -14.33
CA THR A 39 10.06 -6.64 -15.17
C THR A 39 9.44 -7.75 -14.32
N LEU A 40 8.58 -8.59 -14.92
CA LEU A 40 8.06 -9.76 -14.22
C LEU A 40 9.19 -10.80 -14.04
N SER A 41 9.47 -11.13 -12.78
CA SER A 41 10.56 -12.04 -12.41
C SER A 41 10.32 -13.47 -12.93
N PRO A 42 11.32 -14.12 -13.55
CA PRO A 42 11.22 -15.52 -13.89
C PRO A 42 11.42 -16.46 -12.69
N ALA A 43 12.08 -15.97 -11.61
CA ALA A 43 12.47 -16.80 -10.47
C ALA A 43 11.25 -17.29 -9.66
N ASP A 44 10.20 -16.48 -9.57
CA ASP A 44 9.07 -16.71 -8.69
C ASP A 44 7.80 -17.18 -9.42
N GLN A 45 7.93 -17.68 -10.63
CA GLN A 45 6.79 -18.14 -11.44
C GLN A 45 5.90 -19.21 -10.77
N GLN A 46 6.38 -19.84 -9.72
CA GLN A 46 5.72 -21.02 -9.16
C GLN A 46 4.58 -20.68 -8.17
N GLU A 47 4.57 -19.51 -7.56
CA GLU A 47 3.63 -19.21 -6.47
C GLU A 47 2.39 -18.43 -6.90
N GLY A 48 2.47 -17.54 -7.87
CA GLY A 48 1.34 -16.66 -8.23
C GLY A 48 0.44 -17.20 -9.33
N LYS A 49 -0.84 -17.40 -9.04
CA LYS A 49 -1.86 -17.65 -10.09
C LYS A 49 -1.94 -16.50 -11.10
N ALA A 50 -1.58 -15.28 -10.71
CA ALA A 50 -1.61 -14.10 -11.56
C ALA A 50 -0.63 -14.24 -12.75
N THR A 51 0.58 -14.71 -12.52
CA THR A 51 1.60 -14.90 -13.56
C THR A 51 1.27 -16.05 -14.54
N LYS A 52 0.37 -16.96 -14.17
CA LYS A 52 -0.14 -18.03 -15.05
C LYS A 52 -1.27 -17.58 -15.97
N HIS A 53 -1.76 -16.35 -15.82
CA HIS A 53 -2.82 -15.83 -16.67
C HIS A 53 -2.31 -15.66 -18.11
N PRO A 54 -3.07 -16.04 -19.16
CA PRO A 54 -2.61 -16.01 -20.57
C PRO A 54 -2.08 -14.66 -21.07
N LEU A 55 -2.57 -13.53 -20.50
CA LEU A 55 -2.08 -12.17 -20.82
C LEU A 55 -0.82 -11.77 -20.05
N VAL A 56 -0.47 -12.48 -18.98
CA VAL A 56 0.67 -12.16 -18.12
C VAL A 56 1.84 -13.09 -18.36
N ALA A 57 1.57 -14.38 -18.51
CA ALA A 57 2.59 -15.41 -18.70
C ALA A 57 3.62 -15.10 -19.82
N PRO A 58 3.23 -14.53 -20.98
CA PRO A 58 4.18 -14.16 -22.02
C PRO A 58 5.15 -13.03 -21.64
N LEU A 59 4.87 -12.26 -20.59
CA LEU A 59 5.71 -11.14 -20.14
C LEU A 59 6.77 -11.59 -19.13
N VAL A 60 6.58 -12.75 -18.51
CA VAL A 60 7.46 -13.25 -17.44
C VAL A 60 8.85 -13.58 -18.00
N GLY A 61 9.89 -13.05 -17.33
CA GLY A 61 11.28 -13.26 -17.75
C GLY A 61 11.68 -12.52 -19.03
N THR A 62 10.85 -11.57 -19.49
CA THR A 62 11.17 -10.70 -20.63
C THR A 62 11.57 -9.29 -20.16
N ASP A 63 12.06 -8.45 -21.09
CA ASP A 63 12.33 -7.03 -20.82
C ASP A 63 11.08 -6.15 -20.79
N ALA A 64 9.88 -6.74 -20.96
CA ALA A 64 8.63 -6.00 -20.88
C ALA A 64 8.42 -5.45 -19.47
N THR A 65 7.93 -4.21 -19.38
CA THR A 65 7.57 -3.62 -18.09
C THR A 65 6.37 -4.35 -17.51
N GLY A 66 6.54 -5.00 -16.35
CA GLY A 66 5.47 -5.64 -15.60
C GLY A 66 4.75 -4.66 -14.68
N ILE A 67 5.52 -3.76 -14.03
CA ILE A 67 5.00 -2.66 -13.23
C ILE A 67 5.95 -1.46 -13.36
N SER A 68 5.42 -0.25 -13.24
CA SER A 68 6.24 0.97 -13.15
C SER A 68 5.68 1.91 -12.12
N PHE A 69 6.57 2.67 -11.48
CA PHE A 69 6.24 3.75 -10.55
C PHE A 69 6.82 5.05 -11.07
N GLU A 70 6.02 6.08 -11.16
CA GLU A 70 6.40 7.40 -11.66
C GLU A 70 6.04 8.48 -10.65
N LEU A 71 6.99 9.39 -10.38
CA LEU A 71 6.76 10.56 -9.54
C LEU A 71 6.17 11.68 -10.39
N ILE A 72 4.92 12.03 -10.15
CA ILE A 72 4.20 13.08 -10.87
C ILE A 72 3.83 14.25 -9.95
N GLY A 73 3.29 15.35 -10.52
CA GLY A 73 2.83 16.49 -9.73
C GLY A 73 3.94 17.12 -8.87
N LYS A 74 5.18 17.25 -9.38
CA LYS A 74 6.36 17.68 -8.60
C LYS A 74 6.61 16.76 -7.39
N GLN A 75 6.49 15.46 -7.59
CA GLN A 75 6.70 14.41 -6.59
C GLN A 75 5.65 14.39 -5.45
N SER A 76 4.49 15.00 -5.67
CA SER A 76 3.38 14.95 -4.71
C SER A 76 2.55 13.67 -4.85
N THR A 77 2.74 12.90 -5.92
CA THR A 77 1.98 11.68 -6.19
C THR A 77 2.90 10.65 -6.82
N VAL A 78 2.79 9.40 -6.37
CA VAL A 78 3.37 8.24 -7.04
C VAL A 78 2.28 7.59 -7.87
N GLN A 79 2.49 7.48 -9.18
CA GLN A 79 1.64 6.73 -10.08
C GLN A 79 2.23 5.34 -10.30
N GLU A 80 1.48 4.32 -9.96
CA GLU A 80 1.77 2.93 -10.31
C GLU A 80 1.00 2.57 -11.59
N ASN A 81 1.69 1.91 -12.52
CA ASN A 81 1.06 1.27 -13.68
C ASN A 81 1.38 -0.23 -13.64
N LEU A 82 0.41 -1.05 -13.32
CA LEU A 82 0.51 -2.50 -13.37
C LEU A 82 0.16 -3.01 -14.77
N LEU A 83 1.01 -3.86 -15.35
CA LEU A 83 0.85 -4.51 -16.66
C LEU A 83 0.53 -3.52 -17.78
N PRO A 84 1.34 -2.44 -17.95
CA PRO A 84 1.06 -1.39 -18.91
C PRO A 84 0.94 -1.92 -20.34
N GLY A 85 -0.02 -1.38 -21.10
CA GLY A 85 -0.27 -1.74 -22.49
C GLY A 85 -0.98 -3.09 -22.68
N THR A 86 -1.41 -3.75 -21.61
CA THR A 86 -2.20 -4.99 -21.70
C THR A 86 -3.68 -4.74 -21.39
N ASN A 87 -4.55 -5.70 -21.74
CA ASN A 87 -5.96 -5.63 -21.34
C ASN A 87 -6.18 -5.84 -19.83
N LYS A 88 -5.11 -5.96 -19.06
CA LYS A 88 -5.12 -6.04 -17.59
C LYS A 88 -4.41 -4.85 -16.93
N GLU A 89 -4.12 -3.83 -17.70
CA GLU A 89 -3.55 -2.60 -17.15
C GLU A 89 -4.43 -2.01 -16.07
N MET A 90 -3.81 -1.68 -14.94
CA MET A 90 -4.44 -0.99 -13.81
C MET A 90 -3.50 0.10 -13.33
N VAL A 91 -4.10 1.16 -12.80
CA VAL A 91 -3.36 2.31 -12.26
C VAL A 91 -3.69 2.48 -10.80
N THR A 92 -2.69 2.79 -9.98
CA THR A 92 -2.90 3.21 -8.59
C THR A 92 -2.17 4.53 -8.34
N MET A 93 -2.85 5.48 -7.71
CA MET A 93 -2.30 6.80 -7.37
C MET A 93 -2.12 6.88 -5.86
N TYR A 94 -0.89 7.12 -5.41
CA TYR A 94 -0.53 7.23 -3.99
C TYR A 94 -0.10 8.65 -3.66
N HIS A 95 -0.66 9.22 -2.61
CA HIS A 95 -0.33 10.59 -2.18
C HIS A 95 -0.57 10.80 -0.69
N CYS A 96 0.09 11.78 -0.09
CA CYS A 96 -0.27 12.24 1.25
C CYS A 96 -1.67 12.85 1.25
N GLN A 97 -2.46 12.55 2.28
CA GLN A 97 -3.82 13.09 2.42
C GLN A 97 -3.83 14.60 2.57
N ASP A 98 -2.80 15.16 3.21
CA ASP A 98 -2.67 16.58 3.52
C ASP A 98 -1.19 17.01 3.52
N VAL A 99 -0.94 18.30 3.71
CA VAL A 99 0.42 18.88 3.72
C VAL A 99 1.29 18.30 4.85
N SER A 100 0.70 17.92 5.97
CA SER A 100 1.40 17.29 7.09
C SER A 100 1.73 15.84 6.83
N CYS A 101 1.11 15.20 5.82
CA CYS A 101 1.17 13.78 5.53
C CYS A 101 0.74 12.93 6.73
N SER A 102 -0.40 13.28 7.32
CA SER A 102 -0.99 12.52 8.43
C SER A 102 -1.40 11.10 8.03
N GLN A 103 -1.61 10.85 6.73
CA GLN A 103 -1.95 9.56 6.14
C GLN A 103 -1.50 9.53 4.68
N VAL A 104 -1.15 8.34 4.16
CA VAL A 104 -0.98 8.09 2.73
C VAL A 104 -2.24 7.41 2.19
N LYS A 105 -2.85 8.04 1.18
CA LYS A 105 -3.99 7.50 0.45
C LYS A 105 -3.55 6.85 -0.84
N ALA A 106 -4.30 5.83 -1.25
CA ALA A 106 -4.22 5.26 -2.58
C ALA A 106 -5.60 5.22 -3.22
N THR A 107 -5.67 5.50 -4.54
CA THR A 107 -6.88 5.25 -5.35
C THR A 107 -6.49 4.28 -6.45
N HIS A 108 -7.12 3.10 -6.45
CA HIS A 108 -6.85 2.04 -7.40
C HIS A 108 -7.89 2.03 -8.53
N TYR A 109 -7.45 2.31 -9.77
CA TYR A 109 -8.29 2.31 -10.97
C TYR A 109 -8.26 0.92 -11.62
N CYS A 110 -9.25 0.11 -11.29
CA CYS A 110 -9.33 -1.28 -11.68
C CYS A 110 -9.93 -1.45 -13.08
N VAL A 111 -9.47 -2.47 -13.82
CA VAL A 111 -10.11 -2.91 -15.09
C VAL A 111 -11.60 -3.27 -14.92
N LYS A 112 -12.05 -3.53 -13.68
CA LYS A 112 -13.46 -3.80 -13.34
C LYS A 112 -14.33 -2.52 -13.30
N GLN A 113 -13.79 -1.37 -13.67
CA GLN A 113 -14.46 -0.05 -13.69
C GLN A 113 -14.90 0.43 -12.30
N ASN A 114 -14.17 0.01 -11.25
CA ASN A 114 -14.33 0.56 -9.90
C ASN A 114 -13.02 1.17 -9.39
N GLN A 115 -13.13 2.04 -8.40
CA GLN A 115 -12.03 2.83 -7.86
C GLN A 115 -12.05 2.77 -6.34
N PRO A 116 -11.59 1.67 -5.70
CA PRO A 116 -11.45 1.63 -4.27
C PRO A 116 -10.43 2.68 -3.80
N GLU A 117 -10.82 3.47 -2.81
CA GLU A 117 -9.92 4.31 -2.04
C GLU A 117 -9.35 3.52 -0.88
N MET A 118 -8.07 3.70 -0.60
CA MET A 118 -7.34 2.91 0.37
C MET A 118 -6.48 3.81 1.26
N LEU A 119 -6.20 3.35 2.47
CA LEU A 119 -5.35 4.01 3.44
C LEU A 119 -4.15 3.12 3.76
N ALA A 120 -2.97 3.72 3.86
CA ALA A 120 -1.80 3.00 4.33
C ALA A 120 -2.00 2.54 5.78
N ASP A 121 -1.58 1.33 6.08
CA ASP A 121 -1.43 0.87 7.46
C ASP A 121 -0.22 1.56 8.07
N LEU A 122 -0.45 2.45 9.04
CA LEU A 122 0.62 3.22 9.69
C LEU A 122 1.54 2.33 10.53
N SER A 123 1.17 1.09 10.80
CA SER A 123 2.04 0.10 11.44
C SER A 123 2.99 -0.61 10.47
N SER A 124 2.84 -0.40 9.15
CA SER A 124 3.77 -0.91 8.15
C SER A 124 5.19 -0.45 8.44
N ALA A 125 6.14 -1.36 8.38
CA ALA A 125 7.52 -1.08 8.75
C ALA A 125 8.52 -1.95 7.96
N GLY A 126 9.77 -1.50 7.91
CA GLY A 126 10.83 -2.26 7.25
C GLY A 126 10.70 -2.26 5.74
N ASN A 127 10.53 -3.44 5.18
CA ASN A 127 10.46 -3.68 3.74
C ASN A 127 9.04 -3.85 3.19
N GLU A 128 8.02 -3.74 4.03
CA GLU A 128 6.62 -3.93 3.66
C GLU A 128 5.79 -2.65 3.82
N LEU A 129 4.87 -2.41 2.90
CA LEU A 129 3.87 -1.36 2.96
C LEU A 129 2.51 -1.90 2.55
N VAL A 130 1.54 -1.79 3.44
CA VAL A 130 0.18 -2.31 3.26
C VAL A 130 -0.81 -1.17 3.14
N TYR A 131 -1.74 -1.30 2.20
CA TYR A 131 -2.90 -0.42 2.02
C TYR A 131 -4.18 -1.22 2.20
N HIS A 132 -5.08 -0.73 3.04
CA HIS A 132 -6.40 -1.33 3.24
C HIS A 132 -7.49 -0.44 2.65
N CYS A 133 -8.51 -1.07 2.10
CA CYS A 133 -9.69 -0.38 1.60
C CYS A 133 -10.29 0.54 2.68
N ASP A 134 -10.52 1.80 2.35
CA ASP A 134 -11.15 2.76 3.26
C ASP A 134 -12.62 2.40 3.46
N MET A 135 -12.92 1.79 4.59
CA MET A 135 -14.26 1.36 4.95
C MET A 135 -15.24 2.52 5.18
N SER A 136 -14.82 3.77 5.03
CA SER A 136 -15.75 4.91 4.98
C SER A 136 -16.36 5.07 3.58
N THR A 137 -15.72 4.54 2.52
CA THR A 137 -16.15 4.67 1.12
C THR A 137 -17.15 3.61 0.68
N GLY A 138 -17.96 3.94 -0.35
CA GLY A 138 -19.05 3.07 -0.80
C GLY A 138 -18.57 1.76 -1.43
N ILE A 139 -17.48 1.80 -2.23
CA ILE A 139 -16.97 0.63 -2.93
C ILE A 139 -16.43 -0.43 -1.95
N CYS A 140 -15.72 0.00 -0.91
CA CYS A 140 -15.15 -0.89 0.11
C CYS A 140 -16.21 -1.62 0.95
N LYS A 141 -17.43 -1.06 1.04
CA LYS A 141 -18.58 -1.67 1.70
C LYS A 141 -19.48 -2.48 0.76
N SER A 142 -19.25 -2.38 -0.54
CA SER A 142 -20.15 -2.96 -1.53
C SER A 142 -19.96 -4.48 -1.68
N SER A 143 -20.92 -5.12 -2.33
CA SER A 143 -20.81 -6.52 -2.76
C SER A 143 -19.99 -6.69 -4.04
N GLN A 144 -19.55 -5.60 -4.68
CA GLN A 144 -18.77 -5.68 -5.92
C GLN A 144 -17.42 -6.34 -5.69
N ASP A 145 -16.93 -7.06 -6.69
CA ASP A 145 -15.57 -7.57 -6.72
C ASP A 145 -14.59 -6.38 -6.90
N HIS A 146 -13.77 -6.11 -5.89
CA HIS A 146 -12.81 -5.00 -5.86
C HIS A 146 -11.50 -5.41 -5.18
N VAL A 147 -10.43 -4.66 -5.45
CA VAL A 147 -9.18 -4.76 -4.68
C VAL A 147 -9.43 -4.18 -3.29
N HIS A 148 -9.21 -4.98 -2.26
CA HIS A 148 -9.46 -4.63 -0.85
C HIS A 148 -8.19 -4.37 -0.06
N THR A 149 -7.08 -5.01 -0.46
CA THR A 149 -5.76 -4.77 0.13
C THR A 149 -4.71 -4.77 -0.99
N ILE A 150 -3.74 -3.87 -0.89
CA ILE A 150 -2.51 -3.88 -1.69
C ILE A 150 -1.35 -3.98 -0.72
N THR A 151 -0.47 -4.96 -0.92
CA THR A 151 0.77 -5.11 -0.17
C THR A 151 1.94 -5.04 -1.14
N HIS A 152 2.93 -4.22 -0.81
CA HIS A 152 4.22 -4.18 -1.48
C HIS A 152 5.29 -4.62 -0.51
N GLU A 153 6.11 -5.57 -0.91
CA GLU A 153 7.28 -6.02 -0.15
C GLU A 153 8.53 -5.89 -1.01
N LEU A 154 9.50 -5.08 -0.55
CA LEU A 154 10.75 -4.83 -1.24
C LEU A 154 11.88 -5.65 -0.58
N SER A 155 12.65 -6.40 -1.38
CA SER A 155 13.82 -7.10 -0.87
C SER A 155 14.83 -6.14 -0.23
N PRO A 156 15.64 -6.61 0.73
CA PRO A 156 16.61 -5.75 1.42
C PRO A 156 17.66 -5.11 0.49
N ASP A 157 17.93 -5.71 -0.66
CA ASP A 157 18.86 -5.18 -1.67
C ASP A 157 18.18 -4.20 -2.65
N GLY A 158 16.84 -4.00 -2.52
CA GLY A 158 16.03 -3.11 -3.35
C GLY A 158 15.83 -3.57 -4.78
N LYS A 159 16.11 -4.85 -5.10
CA LYS A 159 16.10 -5.35 -6.48
C LYS A 159 14.88 -6.20 -6.82
N HIS A 160 14.22 -6.76 -5.81
CA HIS A 160 13.03 -7.59 -5.98
C HIS A 160 11.86 -6.95 -5.25
N LEU A 161 10.71 -6.89 -5.91
CA LEU A 161 9.46 -6.39 -5.37
C LEU A 161 8.38 -7.46 -5.51
N GLU A 162 7.77 -7.84 -4.40
CA GLU A 162 6.52 -8.57 -4.42
C GLU A 162 5.36 -7.58 -4.27
N THR A 163 4.33 -7.75 -5.09
CA THR A 163 3.08 -6.99 -4.94
C THR A 163 1.90 -7.94 -4.93
N THR A 164 1.11 -7.88 -3.87
CA THR A 164 -0.10 -8.66 -3.69
C THR A 164 -1.33 -7.77 -3.73
N TYR A 165 -2.27 -8.09 -4.63
CA TYR A 165 -3.59 -7.48 -4.70
C TYR A 165 -4.62 -8.48 -4.18
N THR A 166 -5.14 -8.25 -2.97
CA THR A 166 -6.20 -9.05 -2.37
C THR A 166 -7.55 -8.53 -2.81
N SER A 167 -8.33 -9.36 -3.49
CA SER A 167 -9.68 -9.02 -3.93
C SER A 167 -10.73 -9.55 -2.96
N TRP A 168 -11.77 -8.75 -2.75
CA TRP A 168 -12.98 -9.12 -2.01
C TRP A 168 -14.20 -9.05 -2.90
N LYS A 169 -15.21 -9.85 -2.56
CA LYS A 169 -16.55 -9.85 -3.17
C LYS A 169 -17.58 -10.24 -2.13
N ASP A 170 -18.76 -9.61 -2.14
CA ASP A 170 -19.83 -9.87 -1.17
C ASP A 170 -19.34 -9.76 0.29
N GLY A 171 -18.45 -8.81 0.56
CA GLY A 171 -17.87 -8.57 1.89
C GLY A 171 -16.92 -9.66 2.38
N LYS A 172 -16.39 -10.52 1.50
CA LYS A 172 -15.53 -11.66 1.84
C LYS A 172 -14.29 -11.70 0.93
N TYR A 173 -13.21 -12.23 1.49
CA TYR A 173 -12.03 -12.59 0.72
C TYR A 173 -12.41 -13.47 -0.49
N LEU A 174 -11.89 -13.09 -1.65
CA LEU A 174 -12.10 -13.83 -2.89
C LEU A 174 -10.80 -14.54 -3.35
N LYS A 175 -9.70 -13.79 -3.46
CA LYS A 175 -8.40 -14.31 -3.92
C LYS A 175 -7.29 -13.29 -3.76
N ASP A 176 -6.06 -13.77 -3.83
CA ASP A 176 -4.86 -12.96 -4.04
C ASP A 176 -4.41 -13.05 -5.51
N SER A 177 -3.84 -11.94 -5.97
CA SER A 177 -3.07 -11.85 -7.20
C SER A 177 -1.66 -11.38 -6.83
N VAL A 178 -0.73 -12.33 -6.77
CA VAL A 178 0.67 -12.09 -6.38
C VAL A 178 1.52 -11.94 -7.64
N TYR A 179 2.36 -10.92 -7.65
CA TYR A 179 3.31 -10.62 -8.70
C TYR A 179 4.69 -10.41 -8.10
N HIS A 180 5.71 -10.97 -8.74
CA HIS A 180 7.10 -10.76 -8.39
C HIS A 180 7.80 -10.01 -9.53
N PHE A 181 8.57 -9.00 -9.16
CA PHE A 181 9.22 -8.12 -10.12
C PHE A 181 10.70 -7.97 -9.80
N ASP A 182 11.50 -7.82 -10.86
CA ASP A 182 12.91 -7.46 -10.79
C ASP A 182 13.11 -6.03 -11.28
N ARG A 183 13.91 -5.25 -10.54
CA ARG A 183 14.21 -3.86 -10.92
C ARG A 183 14.99 -3.82 -12.23
N LYS A 184 14.56 -2.98 -13.14
CA LYS A 184 15.18 -2.80 -14.45
C LYS A 184 16.33 -1.80 -14.42
#